data_8ee668085ca8bbe89a5910e947bf8ff3
#
_entry.id   8ee668085ca8bbe89a5910e947bf8ff3
#
_cell.length_a   1.000
_cell.length_b   1.000
_cell.length_c   1.000
_cell.angle_alpha   90.00
_cell.angle_beta   90.00
_cell.angle_gamma   90.00
#
_symmetry.space_group_name_H-M   'P 1'
#
loop_
_entity.id
_entity.type
_entity.pdbx_description
1 polymer ?
#
loop_
_entity_poly.entity_id
_entity_poly.type
_entity_poly.pdbx_seq_one_letter_code
_entity_poly.pdbx_strand_id
1 'polypeptide(L)'
;MDIFGFLTMIGGLALFLYGMNVMGAGLEKLSGGKLERILEQLTSNPIKAVLLGAGVTAVIQSSSATTVMVVGFVNSGIMKLSQAIGIIMGANIGTTITSWLLSLTGIESSNIFLQMLKPTSFSPILAIIGLIFTMSAKSDKKKVLGEILLGFSVLMFGMETMSGAVEPLAEVPEFTSILTKFDNPVLGVIAGAVLTAVIQSSSASIGILQALSVTGAFTYGSVVPIIMGQNIGTCVTAIISAIGGNRNAKRTACVHLYFNMIGTVIFLILFYAGKALFADTLFAFTSEVVGVAGIALIHTIFNVFATLVLLPFTKGLEKLAYLTIPVHEDEKEVKGDLFAILDDRFLTSPSFAIEQCRSLVNQMANITKESFLEAMDVMNHYDEAKIEEVIAKENLVDTYDDKITAYLTKLRSENLSYTDSQNVTTLMHCITDFERISDHAVNVTECAKQMKKGDAEFSNKAVEELSVFGAAVEDIVTRTTNAFEKNDETLARTVEPLEEVIDGLNKTVKKHHMKRLRKGKCTIELGLVLSDIAMNYERVADHCSNIAVCLIQLRDNAVEQHSFTEQLGEAESEQFALQVKQFKKQYDL
;
A
#
# COMPACT_ATOMS: atom_id res chain seq x y z
N MET A 1 -30.13 -33.71 -5.21
CA MET A 1 -28.64 -33.68 -5.25
C MET A 1 -28.13 -34.79 -4.35
N ASP A 2 -27.31 -35.67 -4.90
CA ASP A 2 -26.64 -36.68 -4.11
C ASP A 2 -25.38 -36.06 -3.42
N ILE A 3 -24.71 -36.87 -2.59
CA ILE A 3 -23.53 -36.43 -1.85
C ILE A 3 -22.39 -36.01 -2.82
N PHE A 4 -22.28 -36.61 -3.98
CA PHE A 4 -21.26 -36.31 -4.97
C PHE A 4 -21.52 -34.98 -5.64
N GLY A 5 -22.78 -34.65 -5.98
CA GLY A 5 -23.17 -33.34 -6.47
C GLY A 5 -22.90 -32.24 -5.44
N PHE A 6 -23.16 -32.49 -4.15
CA PHE A 6 -22.83 -31.54 -3.09
C PHE A 6 -21.32 -31.31 -2.96
N LEU A 7 -20.52 -32.38 -3.00
CA LEU A 7 -19.07 -32.27 -2.99
C LEU A 7 -18.53 -31.52 -4.22
N THR A 8 -19.10 -31.75 -5.40
CA THR A 8 -18.75 -31.04 -6.64
C THR A 8 -19.06 -29.56 -6.53
N MET A 9 -20.21 -29.19 -5.95
CA MET A 9 -20.57 -27.78 -5.71
C MET A 9 -19.55 -27.10 -4.76
N ILE A 10 -19.19 -27.74 -3.65
CA ILE A 10 -18.19 -27.22 -2.71
C ILE A 10 -16.82 -27.11 -3.38
N GLY A 11 -16.43 -28.09 -4.19
CA GLY A 11 -15.19 -28.08 -4.95
C GLY A 11 -15.16 -26.91 -5.97
N GLY A 12 -16.27 -26.73 -6.69
CA GLY A 12 -16.45 -25.59 -7.61
C GLY A 12 -16.37 -24.24 -6.87
N LEU A 13 -17.00 -24.13 -5.70
CA LEU A 13 -16.91 -22.93 -4.87
C LEU A 13 -15.49 -22.65 -4.40
N ALA A 14 -14.77 -23.69 -3.97
CA ALA A 14 -13.37 -23.55 -3.56
C ALA A 14 -12.48 -23.05 -4.71
N LEU A 15 -12.62 -23.63 -5.90
CA LEU A 15 -11.90 -23.16 -7.11
C LEU A 15 -12.28 -21.73 -7.47
N PHE A 16 -13.57 -21.40 -7.44
CA PHE A 16 -14.05 -20.05 -7.70
C PHE A 16 -13.43 -19.01 -6.77
N LEU A 17 -13.47 -19.26 -5.45
CA LEU A 17 -12.90 -18.37 -4.44
C LEU A 17 -11.37 -18.26 -4.57
N TYR A 18 -10.71 -19.39 -4.81
CA TYR A 18 -9.26 -19.41 -5.01
C TYR A 18 -8.85 -18.62 -6.25
N GLY A 19 -9.51 -18.86 -7.39
CA GLY A 19 -9.26 -18.14 -8.64
C GLY A 19 -9.48 -16.62 -8.50
N MET A 20 -10.54 -16.22 -7.79
CA MET A 20 -10.82 -14.81 -7.50
C MET A 20 -9.71 -14.18 -6.65
N ASN A 21 -9.24 -14.88 -5.62
CA ASN A 21 -8.16 -14.39 -4.76
C ASN A 21 -6.84 -14.26 -5.52
N VAL A 22 -6.45 -15.26 -6.30
CA VAL A 22 -5.21 -15.22 -7.10
C VAL A 22 -5.26 -14.11 -8.13
N MET A 23 -6.37 -13.96 -8.86
CA MET A 23 -6.56 -12.89 -9.82
C MET A 23 -6.50 -11.52 -9.15
N GLY A 24 -7.21 -11.32 -8.04
CA GLY A 24 -7.25 -10.07 -7.29
C GLY A 24 -5.87 -9.67 -6.75
N ALA A 25 -5.16 -10.60 -6.10
CA ALA A 25 -3.81 -10.38 -5.59
C ALA A 25 -2.81 -10.05 -6.73
N GLY A 26 -2.95 -10.71 -7.90
CA GLY A 26 -2.13 -10.40 -9.07
C GLY A 26 -2.40 -8.99 -9.61
N LEU A 27 -3.66 -8.56 -9.69
CA LEU A 27 -4.04 -7.21 -10.13
C LEU A 27 -3.52 -6.14 -9.16
N GLU A 28 -3.59 -6.39 -7.87
CA GLU A 28 -3.04 -5.53 -6.82
C GLU A 28 -1.51 -5.40 -6.94
N LYS A 29 -0.79 -6.52 -7.03
CA LYS A 29 0.67 -6.54 -7.26
C LYS A 29 1.06 -5.79 -8.54
N LEU A 30 0.27 -5.91 -9.61
CA LEU A 30 0.55 -5.23 -10.88
C LEU A 30 0.35 -3.71 -10.77
N SER A 31 -0.55 -3.25 -9.91
CA SER A 31 -0.79 -1.83 -9.65
C SER A 31 0.35 -1.16 -8.89
N GLY A 32 1.09 -1.91 -8.07
CA GLY A 32 2.30 -1.47 -7.37
C GLY A 32 2.09 -0.24 -6.47
N GLY A 33 0.98 -0.17 -5.73
CA GLY A 33 0.66 0.94 -4.82
C GLY A 33 0.23 2.25 -5.53
N LYS A 34 0.15 2.26 -6.85
CA LYS A 34 -0.23 3.48 -7.61
C LYS A 34 -1.70 3.87 -7.41
N LEU A 35 -2.58 2.87 -7.28
CA LEU A 35 -4.01 3.10 -7.10
C LEU A 35 -4.29 3.73 -5.73
N GLU A 36 -3.58 3.30 -4.73
CA GLU A 36 -3.64 3.81 -3.36
C GLU A 36 -3.19 5.27 -3.29
N ARG A 37 -2.08 5.62 -3.96
CA ARG A 37 -1.64 7.03 -4.09
C ARG A 37 -2.65 7.90 -4.81
N ILE A 38 -3.31 7.38 -5.84
CA ILE A 38 -4.34 8.10 -6.56
C ILE A 38 -5.55 8.34 -5.64
N LEU A 39 -5.91 7.36 -4.79
CA LEU A 39 -6.96 7.52 -3.77
C LEU A 39 -6.61 8.62 -2.77
N GLU A 40 -5.35 8.71 -2.35
CA GLU A 40 -4.87 9.74 -1.44
C GLU A 40 -4.99 11.16 -2.02
N GLN A 41 -4.63 11.35 -3.30
CA GLN A 41 -4.43 12.67 -3.89
C GLN A 41 -5.69 13.35 -4.48
N LEU A 42 -6.70 12.60 -4.96
CA LEU A 42 -7.72 13.13 -5.87
C LEU A 42 -9.14 13.33 -5.28
N THR A 43 -9.31 13.39 -3.98
CA THR A 43 -10.63 13.25 -3.32
C THR A 43 -11.37 14.55 -2.96
N SER A 44 -10.97 15.71 -3.46
CA SER A 44 -11.60 17.00 -3.12
C SER A 44 -13.01 17.20 -3.68
N ASN A 45 -13.39 16.48 -4.74
CA ASN A 45 -14.72 16.57 -5.38
C ASN A 45 -15.46 15.24 -5.21
N PRO A 46 -16.70 15.23 -4.69
CA PRO A 46 -17.47 14.00 -4.47
C PRO A 46 -17.65 13.13 -5.72
N ILE A 47 -17.88 13.74 -6.89
CA ILE A 47 -18.04 13.00 -8.15
C ILE A 47 -16.72 12.32 -8.55
N LYS A 48 -15.59 13.05 -8.42
CA LYS A 48 -14.26 12.49 -8.68
C LYS A 48 -13.96 11.35 -7.70
N ALA A 49 -14.33 11.50 -6.43
CA ALA A 49 -14.17 10.46 -5.43
C ALA A 49 -14.98 9.19 -5.78
N VAL A 50 -16.23 9.33 -6.26
CA VAL A 50 -17.04 8.20 -6.73
C VAL A 50 -16.40 7.52 -7.93
N LEU A 51 -16.00 8.28 -8.95
CA LEU A 51 -15.34 7.72 -10.14
C LEU A 51 -14.03 7.00 -9.79
N LEU A 52 -13.29 7.59 -8.87
CA LEU A 52 -12.03 7.03 -8.39
C LEU A 52 -12.26 5.72 -7.62
N GLY A 53 -13.19 5.71 -6.66
CA GLY A 53 -13.56 4.50 -5.93
C GLY A 53 -14.06 3.39 -6.84
N ALA A 54 -14.88 3.74 -7.86
CA ALA A 54 -15.34 2.78 -8.87
C ALA A 54 -14.17 2.24 -9.71
N GLY A 55 -13.28 3.10 -10.19
CA GLY A 55 -12.13 2.70 -11.00
C GLY A 55 -11.16 1.82 -10.24
N VAL A 56 -10.78 2.20 -9.02
CA VAL A 56 -9.86 1.43 -8.16
C VAL A 56 -10.45 0.04 -7.86
N THR A 57 -11.71 -0.01 -7.42
CA THR A 57 -12.37 -1.29 -7.11
C THR A 57 -12.52 -2.17 -8.36
N ALA A 58 -12.81 -1.58 -9.52
CA ALA A 58 -12.89 -2.31 -10.77
C ALA A 58 -11.55 -2.94 -11.18
N VAL A 59 -10.43 -2.26 -10.89
CA VAL A 59 -9.09 -2.78 -11.18
C VAL A 59 -8.66 -3.80 -10.13
N ILE A 60 -8.78 -3.49 -8.83
CA ILE A 60 -8.39 -4.41 -7.73
C ILE A 60 -9.35 -5.62 -7.65
N GLN A 61 -10.58 -5.51 -8.18
CA GLN A 61 -11.64 -6.52 -8.09
C GLN A 61 -12.07 -6.83 -6.65
N SER A 62 -11.81 -5.92 -5.70
CA SER A 62 -12.15 -6.06 -4.29
C SER A 62 -12.63 -4.75 -3.67
N SER A 63 -13.94 -4.63 -3.47
CA SER A 63 -14.51 -3.50 -2.73
C SER A 63 -14.18 -3.56 -1.24
N SER A 64 -14.01 -4.74 -0.69
CA SER A 64 -13.59 -4.94 0.71
C SER A 64 -12.19 -4.36 0.93
N ALA A 65 -11.21 -4.69 0.07
CA ALA A 65 -9.86 -4.14 0.14
C ALA A 65 -9.88 -2.61 0.01
N THR A 66 -10.57 -2.07 -1.00
CA THR A 66 -10.72 -0.61 -1.19
C THR A 66 -11.33 0.06 0.05
N THR A 67 -12.37 -0.53 0.64
CA THR A 67 -13.04 0.06 1.82
C THR A 67 -12.17 -0.02 3.08
N VAL A 68 -11.49 -1.14 3.31
CA VAL A 68 -10.54 -1.31 4.44
C VAL A 68 -9.41 -0.29 4.34
N MET A 69 -8.88 -0.07 3.15
CA MET A 69 -7.85 0.93 2.88
C MET A 69 -8.37 2.36 3.17
N VAL A 70 -9.58 2.69 2.73
CA VAL A 70 -10.21 3.99 3.02
C VAL A 70 -10.44 4.18 4.52
N VAL A 71 -10.82 3.12 5.25
CA VAL A 71 -10.90 3.14 6.72
C VAL A 71 -9.51 3.42 7.33
N GLY A 72 -8.45 2.83 6.78
CA GLY A 72 -7.06 3.09 7.17
C GLY A 72 -6.64 4.53 6.91
N PHE A 73 -6.91 5.08 5.72
CA PHE A 73 -6.61 6.49 5.39
C PHE A 73 -7.31 7.49 6.32
N VAL A 74 -8.55 7.20 6.69
CA VAL A 74 -9.28 8.07 7.64
C VAL A 74 -8.75 7.88 9.06
N ASN A 75 -8.33 6.65 9.43
CA ASN A 75 -7.72 6.35 10.72
C ASN A 75 -6.38 7.08 10.92
N SER A 76 -5.54 7.06 9.90
CA SER A 76 -4.22 7.71 9.90
C SER A 76 -4.28 9.23 9.68
N GLY A 77 -5.47 9.78 9.38
CA GLY A 77 -5.63 11.21 9.12
C GLY A 77 -5.22 11.67 7.72
N ILE A 78 -4.78 10.75 6.85
CA ILE A 78 -4.45 11.01 5.44
C ILE A 78 -5.69 11.51 4.69
N MET A 79 -6.87 10.98 5.03
CA MET A 79 -8.14 11.30 4.38
C MET A 79 -9.18 11.77 5.38
N LYS A 80 -9.98 12.78 4.98
CA LYS A 80 -11.13 13.21 5.77
C LYS A 80 -12.33 12.28 5.55
N LEU A 81 -13.19 12.13 6.57
CA LEU A 81 -14.41 11.33 6.47
C LEU A 81 -15.30 11.75 5.27
N SER A 82 -15.43 13.06 5.02
CA SER A 82 -16.21 13.58 3.88
C SER A 82 -15.71 13.12 2.51
N GLN A 83 -14.40 12.89 2.37
CA GLN A 83 -13.78 12.40 1.14
C GLN A 83 -14.02 10.89 0.99
N ALA A 84 -13.90 10.15 2.09
CA ALA A 84 -14.11 8.70 2.13
C ALA A 84 -15.51 8.29 1.65
N ILE A 85 -16.54 9.08 1.93
CA ILE A 85 -17.93 8.80 1.54
C ILE A 85 -18.06 8.57 0.03
N GLY A 86 -17.49 9.45 -0.78
CA GLY A 86 -17.55 9.32 -2.24
C GLY A 86 -16.83 8.07 -2.76
N ILE A 87 -15.67 7.75 -2.19
CA ILE A 87 -14.91 6.56 -2.58
C ILE A 87 -15.68 5.28 -2.24
N ILE A 88 -16.29 5.20 -1.06
CA ILE A 88 -17.11 4.06 -0.63
C ILE A 88 -18.31 3.86 -1.57
N MET A 89 -19.01 4.93 -1.94
CA MET A 89 -20.09 4.86 -2.93
C MET A 89 -19.59 4.34 -4.27
N GLY A 90 -18.43 4.83 -4.72
CA GLY A 90 -17.80 4.40 -5.95
C GLY A 90 -17.35 2.94 -5.92
N ALA A 91 -16.79 2.48 -4.80
CA ALA A 91 -16.36 1.10 -4.63
C ALA A 91 -17.51 0.09 -4.84
N ASN A 92 -18.70 0.41 -4.37
CA ASN A 92 -19.89 -0.39 -4.60
C ASN A 92 -20.25 -0.49 -6.11
N ILE A 93 -20.13 0.62 -6.85
CA ILE A 93 -20.31 0.60 -8.31
C ILE A 93 -19.22 -0.26 -8.97
N GLY A 94 -17.95 -0.10 -8.57
CA GLY A 94 -16.81 -0.83 -9.12
C GLY A 94 -16.96 -2.36 -9.00
N THR A 95 -17.57 -2.84 -7.92
CA THR A 95 -17.85 -4.27 -7.69
C THR A 95 -18.78 -4.85 -8.77
N THR A 96 -19.64 -4.05 -9.37
CA THR A 96 -20.56 -4.54 -10.41
C THR A 96 -19.85 -5.01 -11.66
N ILE A 97 -18.62 -4.56 -11.93
CA ILE A 97 -17.80 -5.01 -13.06
C ILE A 97 -17.48 -6.50 -12.92
N THR A 98 -17.20 -6.97 -11.69
CA THR A 98 -17.02 -8.41 -11.43
C THR A 98 -18.27 -9.20 -11.79
N SER A 99 -19.45 -8.69 -11.43
CA SER A 99 -20.73 -9.35 -11.77
C SER A 99 -20.94 -9.47 -13.28
N TRP A 100 -20.55 -8.45 -14.05
CA TRP A 100 -20.59 -8.49 -15.52
C TRP A 100 -19.58 -9.46 -16.09
N LEU A 101 -18.39 -9.52 -15.55
CA LEU A 101 -17.35 -10.47 -15.97
C LEU A 101 -17.83 -11.93 -15.74
N LEU A 102 -18.45 -12.20 -14.60
CA LEU A 102 -19.05 -13.51 -14.31
C LEU A 102 -20.27 -13.80 -15.21
N SER A 103 -21.04 -12.78 -15.59
CA SER A 103 -22.23 -12.95 -16.43
C SER A 103 -21.91 -13.45 -17.85
N LEU A 104 -20.67 -13.29 -18.30
CA LEU A 104 -20.22 -13.82 -19.59
C LEU A 104 -20.31 -15.36 -19.67
N THR A 105 -20.36 -16.06 -18.54
CA THR A 105 -20.55 -17.52 -18.49
C THR A 105 -21.91 -17.94 -19.05
N GLY A 106 -22.93 -17.08 -18.97
CA GLY A 106 -24.27 -17.31 -19.46
C GLY A 106 -24.49 -17.01 -20.96
N ILE A 107 -23.43 -16.78 -21.73
CA ILE A 107 -23.56 -16.58 -23.18
C ILE A 107 -23.98 -17.90 -23.82
N GLU A 108 -25.23 -17.95 -24.30
CA GLU A 108 -25.78 -19.04 -25.12
C GLU A 108 -25.98 -18.52 -26.54
N SER A 109 -25.25 -19.06 -27.48
CA SER A 109 -25.39 -18.69 -28.90
C SER A 109 -24.98 -19.86 -29.81
N SER A 110 -25.70 -20.04 -30.92
CA SER A 110 -25.30 -20.95 -32.00
C SER A 110 -24.17 -20.37 -32.87
N ASN A 111 -23.86 -19.08 -32.75
CA ASN A 111 -22.78 -18.42 -33.48
C ASN A 111 -21.42 -18.76 -32.86
N ILE A 112 -20.53 -19.35 -33.66
CA ILE A 112 -19.20 -19.79 -33.21
C ILE A 112 -18.34 -18.64 -32.64
N PHE A 113 -18.46 -17.42 -33.17
CA PHE A 113 -17.75 -16.26 -32.67
C PHE A 113 -18.21 -15.85 -31.25
N LEU A 114 -19.53 -15.92 -31.00
CA LEU A 114 -20.09 -15.64 -29.68
C LEU A 114 -19.77 -16.76 -28.67
N GLN A 115 -19.74 -18.01 -29.12
CA GLN A 115 -19.29 -19.14 -28.32
C GLN A 115 -17.80 -18.99 -27.91
N MET A 116 -16.96 -18.50 -28.82
CA MET A 116 -15.54 -18.24 -28.51
C MET A 116 -15.34 -17.09 -27.50
N LEU A 117 -16.32 -16.19 -27.39
CA LEU A 117 -16.29 -15.13 -26.34
C LEU A 117 -16.76 -15.63 -24.98
N LYS A 118 -17.33 -16.83 -24.89
CA LYS A 118 -17.69 -17.44 -23.60
C LYS A 118 -16.42 -17.75 -22.82
N PRO A 119 -16.29 -17.29 -21.54
CA PRO A 119 -15.08 -17.50 -20.75
C PRO A 119 -14.64 -18.95 -20.65
N THR A 120 -15.58 -19.88 -20.56
CA THR A 120 -15.29 -21.32 -20.50
C THR A 120 -14.63 -21.85 -21.80
N SER A 121 -14.81 -21.16 -22.93
CA SER A 121 -14.20 -21.55 -24.22
C SER A 121 -12.74 -21.06 -24.31
N PHE A 122 -12.42 -19.86 -23.84
CA PHE A 122 -11.07 -19.29 -23.97
C PHE A 122 -10.23 -19.40 -22.70
N SER A 123 -10.83 -19.63 -21.52
CA SER A 123 -10.07 -19.75 -20.25
C SER A 123 -9.03 -20.88 -20.27
N PRO A 124 -9.20 -22.04 -20.94
CA PRO A 124 -8.13 -23.02 -21.07
C PRO A 124 -6.89 -22.48 -21.79
N ILE A 125 -7.10 -21.62 -22.79
CA ILE A 125 -5.99 -20.98 -23.52
C ILE A 125 -5.28 -20.00 -22.60
N LEU A 126 -6.02 -19.19 -21.83
CA LEU A 126 -5.45 -18.29 -20.85
C LEU A 126 -4.70 -19.04 -19.75
N ALA A 127 -5.21 -20.22 -19.33
CA ALA A 127 -4.53 -21.05 -18.35
C ALA A 127 -3.16 -21.52 -18.85
N ILE A 128 -3.06 -21.96 -20.10
CA ILE A 128 -1.78 -22.37 -20.70
C ILE A 128 -0.82 -21.18 -20.81
N ILE A 129 -1.29 -20.04 -21.31
CA ILE A 129 -0.48 -18.82 -21.41
C ILE A 129 -0.02 -18.38 -20.00
N GLY A 130 -0.94 -18.37 -19.03
CA GLY A 130 -0.66 -18.04 -17.64
C GLY A 130 0.40 -18.96 -17.03
N LEU A 131 0.28 -20.27 -17.26
CA LEU A 131 1.26 -21.25 -16.78
C LEU A 131 2.65 -21.02 -17.39
N ILE A 132 2.73 -20.77 -18.71
CA ILE A 132 3.98 -20.47 -19.39
C ILE A 132 4.62 -19.19 -18.79
N PHE A 133 3.84 -18.14 -18.55
CA PHE A 133 4.35 -16.91 -17.99
C PHE A 133 4.82 -17.10 -16.55
N THR A 134 4.09 -17.83 -15.73
CA THR A 134 4.47 -18.10 -14.34
C THR A 134 5.74 -18.93 -14.23
N MET A 135 5.90 -19.96 -15.10
CA MET A 135 7.03 -20.88 -15.03
C MET A 135 8.28 -20.40 -15.77
N SER A 136 8.12 -19.70 -16.91
CA SER A 136 9.22 -19.44 -17.84
C SER A 136 9.61 -17.97 -17.97
N ALA A 137 8.78 -17.01 -17.49
CA ALA A 137 9.11 -15.61 -17.64
C ALA A 137 10.21 -15.17 -16.65
N LYS A 138 11.18 -14.39 -17.15
CA LYS A 138 12.22 -13.78 -16.32
C LYS A 138 11.75 -12.47 -15.63
N SER A 139 10.73 -11.82 -16.17
CA SER A 139 10.21 -10.56 -15.67
C SER A 139 9.06 -10.81 -14.68
N ASP A 140 9.14 -10.19 -13.48
CA ASP A 140 8.10 -10.29 -12.45
C ASP A 140 6.74 -9.82 -12.95
N LYS A 141 6.67 -8.75 -13.76
CA LYS A 141 5.41 -8.29 -14.37
C LYS A 141 4.75 -9.37 -15.22
N LYS A 142 5.53 -10.18 -15.96
CA LYS A 142 4.99 -11.29 -16.76
C LYS A 142 4.56 -12.46 -15.88
N LYS A 143 5.27 -12.74 -14.78
CA LYS A 143 4.87 -13.77 -13.81
C LYS A 143 3.54 -13.39 -13.16
N VAL A 144 3.42 -12.14 -12.68
CA VAL A 144 2.18 -11.61 -12.10
C VAL A 144 1.04 -11.63 -13.12
N LEU A 145 1.29 -11.26 -14.39
CA LEU A 145 0.29 -11.41 -15.46
C LEU A 145 -0.12 -12.88 -15.64
N GLY A 146 0.84 -13.80 -15.52
CA GLY A 146 0.57 -15.25 -15.54
C GLY A 146 -0.34 -15.68 -14.38
N GLU A 147 -0.11 -15.19 -13.17
CA GLU A 147 -0.98 -15.43 -12.00
C GLU A 147 -2.41 -14.91 -12.24
N ILE A 148 -2.57 -13.71 -12.82
CA ILE A 148 -3.87 -13.14 -13.17
C ILE A 148 -4.63 -14.03 -14.17
N LEU A 149 -3.96 -14.47 -15.23
CA LEU A 149 -4.56 -15.33 -16.26
C LEU A 149 -4.96 -16.71 -15.72
N LEU A 150 -4.11 -17.30 -14.86
CA LEU A 150 -4.42 -18.55 -14.17
C LEU A 150 -5.58 -18.38 -13.19
N GLY A 151 -5.53 -17.32 -12.36
CA GLY A 151 -6.59 -17.00 -11.41
C GLY A 151 -7.94 -16.83 -12.10
N PHE A 152 -7.99 -16.07 -13.20
CA PHE A 152 -9.19 -15.93 -14.03
C PHE A 152 -9.68 -17.27 -14.56
N SER A 153 -8.78 -18.11 -15.06
CA SER A 153 -9.17 -19.41 -15.63
C SER A 153 -9.74 -20.34 -14.55
N VAL A 154 -9.10 -20.42 -13.39
CA VAL A 154 -9.55 -21.22 -12.25
C VAL A 154 -10.90 -20.71 -11.72
N LEU A 155 -11.09 -19.40 -11.66
CA LEU A 155 -12.36 -18.77 -11.30
C LEU A 155 -13.49 -19.20 -12.23
N MET A 156 -13.25 -19.17 -13.56
CA MET A 156 -14.25 -19.56 -14.56
C MET A 156 -14.58 -21.06 -14.50
N PHE A 157 -13.58 -21.92 -14.31
CA PHE A 157 -13.80 -23.35 -14.07
C PHE A 157 -14.59 -23.62 -12.80
N GLY A 158 -14.29 -22.88 -11.71
CA GLY A 158 -15.04 -22.98 -10.46
C GLY A 158 -16.50 -22.58 -10.65
N MET A 159 -16.78 -21.51 -11.39
CA MET A 159 -18.13 -21.05 -11.71
C MET A 159 -18.91 -22.09 -12.52
N GLU A 160 -18.30 -22.63 -13.56
CA GLU A 160 -18.91 -23.67 -14.40
C GLU A 160 -19.20 -24.96 -13.60
N THR A 161 -18.25 -25.37 -12.75
CA THR A 161 -18.40 -26.53 -11.87
C THR A 161 -19.55 -26.35 -10.88
N MET A 162 -19.68 -25.16 -10.27
CA MET A 162 -20.82 -24.85 -9.39
C MET A 162 -22.14 -24.90 -10.15
N SER A 163 -22.23 -24.23 -11.29
CA SER A 163 -23.44 -24.16 -12.11
C SER A 163 -23.88 -25.56 -12.53
N GLY A 164 -22.98 -26.39 -13.04
CA GLY A 164 -23.29 -27.76 -13.45
C GLY A 164 -23.69 -28.67 -12.27
N ALA A 165 -23.15 -28.44 -11.07
CA ALA A 165 -23.53 -29.21 -9.89
C ALA A 165 -24.93 -28.88 -9.37
N VAL A 166 -25.41 -27.64 -9.57
CA VAL A 166 -26.74 -27.19 -9.09
C VAL A 166 -27.84 -27.32 -10.16
N GLU A 167 -27.50 -27.39 -11.44
CA GLU A 167 -28.44 -27.51 -12.54
C GLU A 167 -29.49 -28.63 -12.34
N PRO A 168 -29.11 -29.86 -11.91
CA PRO A 168 -30.09 -30.93 -11.66
C PRO A 168 -31.09 -30.63 -10.55
N LEU A 169 -30.83 -29.64 -9.68
CA LEU A 169 -31.75 -29.22 -8.62
C LEU A 169 -32.99 -28.49 -9.15
N ALA A 170 -32.94 -27.99 -10.40
CA ALA A 170 -34.08 -27.39 -11.07
C ALA A 170 -35.32 -28.32 -11.08
N GLU A 171 -35.08 -29.64 -11.16
CA GLU A 171 -36.12 -30.64 -11.22
C GLU A 171 -36.58 -31.13 -9.83
N VAL A 172 -35.99 -30.61 -8.73
CA VAL A 172 -36.31 -31.04 -7.36
C VAL A 172 -37.31 -30.06 -6.73
N PRO A 173 -38.61 -30.45 -6.58
CA PRO A 173 -39.67 -29.55 -6.06
C PRO A 173 -39.40 -29.00 -4.67
N GLU A 174 -38.78 -29.78 -3.80
CA GLU A 174 -38.42 -29.37 -2.43
C GLU A 174 -37.40 -28.23 -2.46
N PHE A 175 -36.42 -28.32 -3.34
CA PHE A 175 -35.39 -27.28 -3.49
C PHE A 175 -36.01 -25.98 -4.03
N THR A 176 -36.77 -26.06 -5.11
CA THR A 176 -37.43 -24.88 -5.69
C THR A 176 -38.42 -24.26 -4.70
N SER A 177 -39.12 -25.06 -3.89
CA SER A 177 -40.03 -24.56 -2.84
C SER A 177 -39.30 -23.79 -1.71
N ILE A 178 -38.06 -24.17 -1.40
CA ILE A 178 -37.23 -23.41 -0.44
C ILE A 178 -36.83 -22.06 -1.05
N LEU A 179 -36.44 -22.03 -2.32
CA LEU A 179 -36.04 -20.82 -3.01
C LEU A 179 -37.17 -19.79 -3.16
N THR A 180 -38.40 -20.25 -3.38
CA THR A 180 -39.60 -19.38 -3.43
C THR A 180 -39.92 -18.67 -2.10
N LYS A 181 -39.40 -19.16 -0.96
CA LYS A 181 -39.52 -18.42 0.32
C LYS A 181 -38.78 -17.10 0.30
N PHE A 182 -37.76 -16.93 -0.55
CA PHE A 182 -37.04 -15.69 -0.74
C PHE A 182 -37.81 -14.65 -1.58
N ASP A 183 -38.99 -14.96 -2.10
CA ASP A 183 -39.94 -13.97 -2.62
C ASP A 183 -40.42 -13.01 -1.53
N ASN A 184 -40.30 -13.39 -0.26
CA ASN A 184 -40.45 -12.46 0.86
C ASN A 184 -39.22 -11.53 0.91
N PRO A 185 -39.43 -10.20 0.75
CA PRO A 185 -38.30 -9.25 0.65
C PRO A 185 -37.42 -9.24 1.91
N VAL A 186 -37.98 -9.41 3.09
CA VAL A 186 -37.22 -9.42 4.34
C VAL A 186 -36.32 -10.65 4.41
N LEU A 187 -36.84 -11.82 4.06
CA LEU A 187 -36.05 -13.06 4.03
C LEU A 187 -34.97 -13.01 2.97
N GLY A 188 -35.26 -12.46 1.80
CA GLY A 188 -34.28 -12.24 0.72
C GLY A 188 -33.12 -11.36 1.17
N VAL A 189 -33.42 -10.21 1.79
CA VAL A 189 -32.39 -9.29 2.32
C VAL A 189 -31.55 -9.97 3.41
N ILE A 190 -32.20 -10.67 4.36
CA ILE A 190 -31.46 -11.36 5.43
C ILE A 190 -30.57 -12.46 4.86
N ALA A 191 -31.06 -13.27 3.93
CA ALA A 191 -30.30 -14.35 3.31
C ALA A 191 -29.07 -13.79 2.56
N GLY A 192 -29.24 -12.75 1.74
CA GLY A 192 -28.13 -12.09 1.05
C GLY A 192 -27.12 -11.48 2.02
N ALA A 193 -27.59 -10.81 3.08
CA ALA A 193 -26.74 -10.18 4.07
C ALA A 193 -25.91 -11.20 4.86
N VAL A 194 -26.54 -12.27 5.34
CA VAL A 194 -25.85 -13.33 6.08
C VAL A 194 -24.83 -14.06 5.21
N LEU A 195 -25.22 -14.43 3.97
CA LEU A 195 -24.31 -15.09 3.04
C LEU A 195 -23.04 -14.24 2.80
N THR A 196 -23.21 -12.97 2.48
CA THR A 196 -22.08 -12.08 2.21
C THR A 196 -21.27 -11.78 3.47
N ALA A 197 -21.92 -11.61 4.63
CA ALA A 197 -21.23 -11.39 5.90
C ALA A 197 -20.32 -12.57 6.29
N VAL A 198 -20.75 -13.81 6.01
CA VAL A 198 -19.99 -15.04 6.27
C VAL A 198 -18.82 -15.16 5.29
N ILE A 199 -19.07 -14.97 3.99
CA ILE A 199 -18.06 -15.09 2.94
C ILE A 199 -17.11 -13.87 2.93
N GLN A 200 -17.57 -12.72 3.41
CA GLN A 200 -16.86 -11.42 3.40
C GLN A 200 -16.49 -10.92 1.99
N SER A 201 -17.20 -11.40 0.96
CA SER A 201 -17.00 -11.00 -0.44
C SER A 201 -18.34 -10.92 -1.16
N SER A 202 -18.73 -9.70 -1.56
CA SER A 202 -19.95 -9.48 -2.34
C SER A 202 -19.82 -10.06 -3.75
N SER A 203 -18.65 -9.98 -4.36
CA SER A 203 -18.41 -10.57 -5.69
C SER A 203 -18.60 -12.10 -5.65
N ALA A 204 -18.10 -12.76 -4.60
CA ALA A 204 -18.31 -14.19 -4.42
C ALA A 204 -19.79 -14.53 -4.17
N SER A 205 -20.47 -13.76 -3.34
CA SER A 205 -21.87 -13.94 -3.04
C SER A 205 -22.77 -13.77 -4.28
N ILE A 206 -22.48 -12.76 -5.11
CA ILE A 206 -23.14 -12.57 -6.42
C ILE A 206 -22.84 -13.75 -7.36
N GLY A 207 -21.60 -14.22 -7.42
CA GLY A 207 -21.22 -15.38 -8.25
C GLY A 207 -21.99 -16.65 -7.86
N ILE A 208 -22.17 -16.89 -6.56
CA ILE A 208 -23.02 -18.00 -6.07
C ILE A 208 -24.47 -17.81 -6.53
N LEU A 209 -25.02 -16.61 -6.40
CA LEU A 209 -26.39 -16.33 -6.86
C LEU A 209 -26.53 -16.52 -8.37
N GLN A 210 -25.53 -16.11 -9.16
CA GLN A 210 -25.48 -16.33 -10.59
C GLN A 210 -25.38 -17.82 -10.93
N ALA A 211 -24.57 -18.59 -10.22
CA ALA A 211 -24.50 -20.04 -10.41
C ALA A 211 -25.85 -20.72 -10.11
N LEU A 212 -26.49 -20.33 -9.00
CA LEU A 212 -27.80 -20.85 -8.63
C LEU A 212 -28.93 -20.43 -9.61
N SER A 213 -28.80 -19.30 -10.29
CA SER A 213 -29.82 -18.83 -11.24
C SER A 213 -30.02 -19.76 -12.45
N VAL A 214 -29.02 -20.60 -12.76
CA VAL A 214 -29.09 -21.61 -13.81
C VAL A 214 -30.21 -22.63 -13.56
N THR A 215 -30.60 -22.83 -12.30
CA THR A 215 -31.73 -23.70 -11.92
C THR A 215 -33.10 -23.19 -12.44
N GLY A 216 -33.18 -21.94 -12.91
CA GLY A 216 -34.43 -21.31 -13.33
C GLY A 216 -35.44 -21.03 -12.21
N ALA A 217 -35.06 -21.27 -10.96
CA ALA A 217 -35.93 -21.10 -9.80
C ALA A 217 -36.03 -19.63 -9.31
N PHE A 218 -35.15 -18.77 -9.77
CA PHE A 218 -35.14 -17.34 -9.39
C PHE A 218 -35.81 -16.48 -10.44
N THR A 219 -36.66 -15.56 -9.99
CA THR A 219 -37.24 -14.51 -10.82
C THR A 219 -36.53 -13.18 -10.58
N TYR A 220 -36.70 -12.20 -11.47
CA TYR A 220 -36.22 -10.84 -11.24
C TYR A 220 -36.74 -10.27 -9.90
N GLY A 221 -37.98 -10.60 -9.51
CA GLY A 221 -38.57 -10.13 -8.28
C GLY A 221 -37.93 -10.71 -7.02
N SER A 222 -37.50 -11.98 -7.05
CA SER A 222 -36.90 -12.66 -5.89
C SER A 222 -35.43 -12.30 -5.69
N VAL A 223 -34.68 -12.03 -6.76
CA VAL A 223 -33.24 -11.70 -6.63
C VAL A 223 -32.98 -10.27 -6.17
N VAL A 224 -33.89 -9.33 -6.45
CA VAL A 224 -33.73 -7.93 -6.03
C VAL A 224 -33.44 -7.80 -4.52
N PRO A 225 -34.28 -8.32 -3.59
CA PRO A 225 -33.99 -8.20 -2.17
C PRO A 225 -32.72 -8.97 -1.75
N ILE A 226 -32.38 -10.09 -2.38
CA ILE A 226 -31.17 -10.86 -2.10
C ILE A 226 -29.93 -10.01 -2.42
N ILE A 227 -29.88 -9.38 -3.60
CA ILE A 227 -28.76 -8.50 -4.01
C ILE A 227 -28.63 -7.31 -3.06
N MET A 228 -29.74 -6.70 -2.62
CA MET A 228 -29.69 -5.61 -1.65
C MET A 228 -29.07 -6.10 -0.32
N GLY A 229 -29.47 -7.30 0.13
CA GLY A 229 -28.88 -7.93 1.30
C GLY A 229 -27.40 -8.20 1.16
N GLN A 230 -26.96 -8.69 0.00
CA GLN A 230 -25.53 -8.92 -0.27
C GLN A 230 -24.70 -7.65 -0.15
N ASN A 231 -25.21 -6.50 -0.59
CA ASN A 231 -24.53 -5.21 -0.41
C ASN A 231 -24.47 -4.80 1.07
N ILE A 232 -25.53 -5.03 1.86
CA ILE A 232 -25.49 -4.78 3.31
C ILE A 232 -24.47 -5.69 3.99
N GLY A 233 -24.42 -6.96 3.62
CA GLY A 233 -23.47 -7.95 4.17
C GLY A 233 -22.01 -7.57 3.96
N THR A 234 -21.68 -6.87 2.87
CA THR A 234 -20.34 -6.37 2.59
C THR A 234 -19.83 -5.38 3.65
N CYS A 235 -20.74 -4.68 4.34
CA CYS A 235 -20.36 -3.69 5.35
C CYS A 235 -19.68 -4.32 6.57
N VAL A 236 -19.85 -5.63 6.79
CA VAL A 236 -19.23 -6.36 7.91
C VAL A 236 -17.70 -6.28 7.85
N THR A 237 -17.09 -6.34 6.66
CA THR A 237 -15.63 -6.20 6.49
C THR A 237 -15.12 -4.84 6.94
N ALA A 238 -15.83 -3.76 6.58
CA ALA A 238 -15.50 -2.40 7.02
C ALA A 238 -15.67 -2.24 8.54
N ILE A 239 -16.70 -2.84 9.12
CA ILE A 239 -16.95 -2.80 10.57
C ILE A 239 -15.83 -3.52 11.32
N ILE A 240 -15.45 -4.72 10.86
CA ILE A 240 -14.34 -5.51 11.45
C ILE A 240 -13.03 -4.71 11.35
N SER A 241 -12.73 -4.12 10.19
CA SER A 241 -11.52 -3.33 10.00
C SER A 241 -11.46 -2.08 10.86
N ALA A 242 -12.60 -1.53 11.26
CA ALA A 242 -12.68 -0.38 12.14
C ALA A 242 -12.51 -0.74 13.64
N ILE A 243 -12.52 -2.02 14.01
CA ILE A 243 -12.25 -2.47 15.38
C ILE A 243 -10.80 -2.12 15.73
N GLY A 244 -10.59 -1.51 16.89
CA GLY A 244 -9.26 -1.02 17.30
C GLY A 244 -8.85 0.32 16.66
N GLY A 245 -9.57 0.79 15.63
CA GLY A 245 -9.35 2.10 15.03
C GLY A 245 -9.91 3.26 15.85
N ASN A 246 -9.50 4.48 15.47
CA ASN A 246 -10.02 5.71 16.06
C ASN A 246 -11.50 5.93 15.71
N ARG A 247 -12.11 6.98 16.26
CA ARG A 247 -13.53 7.28 16.04
C ARG A 247 -13.87 7.57 14.58
N ASN A 248 -12.96 8.19 13.82
CA ASN A 248 -13.19 8.48 12.41
C ASN A 248 -13.16 7.22 11.53
N ALA A 249 -12.31 6.23 11.84
CA ALA A 249 -12.35 4.91 11.22
C ALA A 249 -13.72 4.22 11.44
N LYS A 250 -14.22 4.26 12.68
CA LYS A 250 -15.54 3.71 13.03
C LYS A 250 -16.67 4.46 12.33
N ARG A 251 -16.60 5.80 12.24
CA ARG A 251 -17.55 6.62 11.47
C ARG A 251 -17.57 6.26 10.00
N THR A 252 -16.38 5.96 9.42
CA THR A 252 -16.25 5.52 8.02
C THR A 252 -16.98 4.21 7.77
N ALA A 253 -16.81 3.22 8.67
CA ALA A 253 -17.55 1.97 8.59
C ALA A 253 -19.07 2.15 8.76
N CYS A 254 -19.50 3.04 9.66
CA CYS A 254 -20.92 3.41 9.81
C CYS A 254 -21.49 4.05 8.55
N VAL A 255 -20.75 4.92 7.87
CA VAL A 255 -21.17 5.52 6.59
C VAL A 255 -21.41 4.45 5.54
N HIS A 256 -20.52 3.45 5.43
CA HIS A 256 -20.70 2.34 4.50
C HIS A 256 -21.99 1.57 4.79
N LEU A 257 -22.24 1.28 6.07
CA LEU A 257 -23.48 0.61 6.49
C LEU A 257 -24.72 1.48 6.17
N TYR A 258 -24.71 2.76 6.50
CA TYR A 258 -25.85 3.66 6.26
C TYR A 258 -26.14 3.83 4.78
N PHE A 259 -25.12 3.97 3.95
CA PHE A 259 -25.27 4.04 2.50
C PHE A 259 -26.02 2.82 1.97
N ASN A 260 -25.58 1.62 2.32
CA ASN A 260 -26.21 0.38 1.83
C ASN A 260 -27.60 0.16 2.45
N MET A 261 -27.81 0.43 3.73
CA MET A 261 -29.12 0.29 4.38
C MET A 261 -30.15 1.28 3.84
N ILE A 262 -29.82 2.57 3.80
CA ILE A 262 -30.75 3.61 3.33
C ILE A 262 -31.02 3.40 1.84
N GLY A 263 -29.99 3.10 1.03
CA GLY A 263 -30.15 2.78 -0.39
C GLY A 263 -31.07 1.57 -0.60
N THR A 264 -30.90 0.51 0.17
CA THR A 264 -31.77 -0.67 0.13
C THR A 264 -33.23 -0.32 0.47
N VAL A 265 -33.46 0.40 1.56
CA VAL A 265 -34.83 0.78 1.98
C VAL A 265 -35.52 1.61 0.91
N ILE A 266 -34.85 2.65 0.38
CA ILE A 266 -35.41 3.51 -0.66
C ILE A 266 -35.70 2.69 -1.92
N PHE A 267 -34.74 1.88 -2.36
CA PHE A 267 -34.89 1.09 -3.59
C PHE A 267 -36.02 0.08 -3.48
N LEU A 268 -36.12 -0.68 -2.37
CA LEU A 268 -37.18 -1.65 -2.15
C LEU A 268 -38.55 -1.00 -2.07
N ILE A 269 -38.69 0.14 -1.40
CA ILE A 269 -39.97 0.89 -1.36
C ILE A 269 -40.39 1.27 -2.80
N LEU A 270 -39.50 1.84 -3.58
CA LEU A 270 -39.79 2.23 -4.96
C LEU A 270 -40.07 1.01 -5.85
N PHE A 271 -39.29 -0.06 -5.69
CA PHE A 271 -39.47 -1.30 -6.46
C PHE A 271 -40.84 -1.95 -6.19
N TYR A 272 -41.20 -2.14 -4.91
CA TYR A 272 -42.48 -2.77 -4.56
C TYR A 272 -43.69 -1.84 -4.80
N ALA A 273 -43.53 -0.53 -4.63
CA ALA A 273 -44.58 0.43 -5.02
C ALA A 273 -44.78 0.41 -6.54
N GLY A 274 -43.70 0.39 -7.33
CA GLY A 274 -43.77 0.26 -8.78
C GLY A 274 -44.42 -1.07 -9.20
N LYS A 275 -44.03 -2.19 -8.56
CA LYS A 275 -44.64 -3.50 -8.79
C LYS A 275 -46.14 -3.50 -8.48
N ALA A 276 -46.56 -2.85 -7.39
CA ALA A 276 -47.96 -2.78 -7.02
C ALA A 276 -48.83 -1.91 -7.98
N LEU A 277 -48.25 -0.87 -8.55
CA LEU A 277 -48.97 0.08 -9.42
C LEU A 277 -48.92 -0.34 -10.90
N PHE A 278 -47.88 -1.02 -11.35
CA PHE A 278 -47.57 -1.28 -12.77
C PHE A 278 -47.23 -2.75 -13.04
N ALA A 279 -47.79 -3.71 -12.27
CA ALA A 279 -47.46 -5.14 -12.34
C ALA A 279 -47.60 -5.72 -13.76
N ASP A 280 -48.69 -5.39 -14.41
CA ASP A 280 -49.02 -5.94 -15.75
C ASP A 280 -48.37 -5.16 -16.91
N THR A 281 -47.60 -4.12 -16.63
CA THR A 281 -46.96 -3.27 -17.66
C THR A 281 -45.44 -3.18 -17.43
N LEU A 282 -45.00 -2.12 -16.77
CA LEU A 282 -43.57 -1.82 -16.59
C LEU A 282 -42.85 -2.84 -15.70
N PHE A 283 -43.57 -3.50 -14.78
CA PHE A 283 -43.00 -4.47 -13.82
C PHE A 283 -43.39 -5.93 -14.17
N ALA A 284 -43.97 -6.22 -15.34
CA ALA A 284 -44.29 -7.58 -15.77
C ALA A 284 -43.05 -8.52 -15.76
N PHE A 285 -41.86 -7.98 -16.10
CA PHE A 285 -40.59 -8.69 -16.09
C PHE A 285 -40.23 -9.29 -14.72
N THR A 286 -40.78 -8.75 -13.62
CA THR A 286 -40.43 -9.23 -12.26
C THR A 286 -40.83 -10.69 -12.02
N SER A 287 -41.74 -11.23 -12.81
CA SER A 287 -42.18 -12.64 -12.77
C SER A 287 -41.39 -13.55 -13.73
N GLU A 288 -40.51 -12.98 -14.56
CA GLU A 288 -39.69 -13.74 -15.50
C GLU A 288 -38.48 -14.33 -14.76
N VAL A 289 -38.00 -15.48 -15.26
CA VAL A 289 -36.80 -16.14 -14.76
C VAL A 289 -35.60 -15.25 -15.05
N VAL A 290 -34.75 -15.03 -14.02
CA VAL A 290 -33.56 -14.21 -14.14
C VAL A 290 -32.38 -15.06 -14.57
N GLY A 291 -31.66 -14.61 -15.60
CA GLY A 291 -30.37 -15.19 -15.97
C GLY A 291 -29.20 -14.45 -15.30
N VAL A 292 -27.99 -14.98 -15.49
CA VAL A 292 -26.74 -14.44 -14.91
C VAL A 292 -26.51 -12.96 -15.26
N ALA A 293 -26.83 -12.54 -16.49
CA ALA A 293 -26.72 -11.15 -16.92
C ALA A 293 -27.78 -10.25 -16.25
N GLY A 294 -28.98 -10.77 -16.01
CA GLY A 294 -30.03 -10.05 -15.28
C GLY A 294 -29.63 -9.72 -13.85
N ILE A 295 -28.94 -10.64 -13.18
CA ILE A 295 -28.37 -10.42 -11.83
C ILE A 295 -27.33 -9.31 -11.86
N ALA A 296 -26.40 -9.33 -12.82
CA ALA A 296 -25.39 -8.28 -12.99
C ALA A 296 -26.04 -6.91 -13.28
N LEU A 297 -27.10 -6.88 -14.07
CA LEU A 297 -27.86 -5.68 -14.40
C LEU A 297 -28.54 -5.09 -13.15
N ILE A 298 -29.26 -5.91 -12.35
CA ILE A 298 -29.89 -5.47 -11.11
C ILE A 298 -28.85 -4.93 -10.13
N HIS A 299 -27.73 -5.64 -9.98
CA HIS A 299 -26.64 -5.22 -9.11
C HIS A 299 -26.10 -3.84 -9.53
N THR A 300 -25.92 -3.61 -10.83
CA THR A 300 -25.47 -2.33 -11.36
C THR A 300 -26.51 -1.23 -11.15
N ILE A 301 -27.77 -1.49 -11.52
CA ILE A 301 -28.86 -0.52 -11.36
C ILE A 301 -28.98 -0.09 -9.89
N PHE A 302 -28.96 -1.03 -8.96
CA PHE A 302 -29.02 -0.71 -7.53
C PHE A 302 -27.87 0.19 -7.08
N ASN A 303 -26.62 -0.18 -7.36
CA ASN A 303 -25.46 0.58 -6.88
C ASN A 303 -25.37 1.97 -7.50
N VAL A 304 -25.67 2.09 -8.81
CA VAL A 304 -25.73 3.40 -9.49
C VAL A 304 -26.89 4.24 -8.95
N PHE A 305 -28.06 3.65 -8.77
CA PHE A 305 -29.23 4.34 -8.20
C PHE A 305 -28.95 4.83 -6.78
N ALA A 306 -28.48 3.96 -5.89
CA ALA A 306 -28.15 4.32 -4.51
C ALA A 306 -27.12 5.45 -4.46
N THR A 307 -26.10 5.39 -5.32
CA THR A 307 -25.10 6.46 -5.43
C THR A 307 -25.71 7.76 -5.91
N LEU A 308 -26.48 7.75 -7.01
CA LEU A 308 -27.10 8.99 -7.54
C LEU A 308 -28.07 9.63 -6.55
N VAL A 309 -28.85 8.83 -5.82
CA VAL A 309 -29.80 9.33 -4.83
C VAL A 309 -29.11 9.88 -3.59
N LEU A 310 -28.05 9.21 -3.11
CA LEU A 310 -27.42 9.57 -1.83
C LEU A 310 -26.22 10.50 -1.98
N LEU A 311 -25.65 10.67 -3.18
CA LEU A 311 -24.52 11.56 -3.44
C LEU A 311 -24.81 13.03 -3.05
N PRO A 312 -25.99 13.61 -3.31
CA PRO A 312 -26.34 14.96 -2.83
C PRO A 312 -26.45 15.05 -1.31
N PHE A 313 -26.63 13.91 -0.62
CA PHE A 313 -26.83 13.82 0.83
C PHE A 313 -25.59 13.33 1.59
N THR A 314 -24.39 13.42 1.01
CA THR A 314 -23.14 13.04 1.67
C THR A 314 -22.94 13.69 3.03
N LYS A 315 -23.27 15.00 3.16
CA LYS A 315 -23.26 15.71 4.45
C LYS A 315 -24.26 15.13 5.46
N GLY A 316 -25.37 14.60 4.98
CA GLY A 316 -26.39 13.92 5.81
C GLY A 316 -25.85 12.60 6.38
N LEU A 317 -25.18 11.79 5.54
CA LEU A 317 -24.53 10.55 5.95
C LEU A 317 -23.39 10.81 6.94
N GLU A 318 -22.59 11.84 6.68
CA GLU A 318 -21.54 12.29 7.59
C GLU A 318 -22.13 12.70 8.95
N LYS A 319 -23.19 13.54 8.96
CA LYS A 319 -23.89 13.94 10.18
C LYS A 319 -24.46 12.75 10.94
N LEU A 320 -25.02 11.76 10.24
CA LEU A 320 -25.55 10.54 10.86
C LEU A 320 -24.43 9.73 11.53
N ALA A 321 -23.26 9.64 10.90
CA ALA A 321 -22.10 8.98 11.49
C ALA A 321 -21.60 9.70 12.76
N TYR A 322 -21.59 11.04 12.77
CA TYR A 322 -21.27 11.83 13.97
C TYR A 322 -22.32 11.74 15.06
N LEU A 323 -23.60 11.57 14.72
CA LEU A 323 -24.65 11.31 15.71
C LEU A 323 -24.50 9.95 16.39
N THR A 324 -24.09 8.93 15.63
CA THR A 324 -23.87 7.57 16.16
C THR A 324 -22.59 7.47 16.96
N ILE A 325 -21.53 8.13 16.50
CA ILE A 325 -20.22 8.17 17.16
C ILE A 325 -19.85 9.64 17.37
N PRO A 326 -20.26 10.23 18.51
CA PRO A 326 -20.04 11.65 18.80
C PRO A 326 -18.56 12.00 18.89
N VAL A 327 -18.23 13.29 18.66
CA VAL A 327 -16.88 13.83 18.89
C VAL A 327 -16.57 13.82 20.38
N HIS A 328 -15.36 13.40 20.74
CA HIS A 328 -14.86 13.41 22.12
C HIS A 328 -13.64 14.32 22.23
N GLU A 329 -13.31 14.78 23.44
CA GLU A 329 -12.19 15.72 23.65
C GLU A 329 -10.84 15.11 23.26
N ASP A 330 -10.68 13.81 23.41
CA ASP A 330 -9.47 13.06 23.04
C ASP A 330 -9.12 13.12 21.54
N GLU A 331 -10.08 13.47 20.67
CA GLU A 331 -9.83 13.60 19.21
C GLU A 331 -8.99 14.85 18.87
N LYS A 332 -8.80 15.77 19.80
CA LYS A 332 -7.98 16.99 19.61
C LYS A 332 -6.48 16.69 19.78
N GLU A 333 -6.14 15.67 20.56
CA GLU A 333 -4.75 15.29 20.86
C GLU A 333 -4.10 14.42 19.77
N VAL A 334 -4.89 13.69 18.98
CA VAL A 334 -4.38 12.80 17.90
C VAL A 334 -3.88 13.56 16.66
N LYS A 335 -4.06 14.88 16.59
CA LYS A 335 -3.48 15.70 15.52
C LYS A 335 -2.00 15.93 15.77
N GLY A 336 -1.16 14.96 15.41
CA GLY A 336 0.28 15.11 15.50
C GLY A 336 1.09 13.82 15.64
N ASP A 337 0.45 12.64 15.63
CA ASP A 337 1.21 11.39 15.61
C ASP A 337 1.82 11.19 14.21
N LEU A 338 3.13 11.42 14.11
CA LEU A 338 3.91 11.25 12.88
C LEU A 338 3.83 9.81 12.35
N PHE A 339 3.63 8.83 13.23
CA PHE A 339 3.61 7.40 12.91
C PHE A 339 2.20 6.84 12.65
N ALA A 340 1.16 7.68 12.70
CA ALA A 340 -0.22 7.25 12.41
C ALA A 340 -0.39 6.65 11.01
N ILE A 341 0.54 6.94 10.09
CA ILE A 341 0.56 6.37 8.74
C ILE A 341 1.04 4.91 8.71
N LEU A 342 1.63 4.38 9.78
CA LEU A 342 1.98 2.96 9.92
C LEU A 342 0.78 2.15 10.43
N ASP A 343 -0.32 2.21 9.70
CA ASP A 343 -1.56 1.52 10.03
C ASP A 343 -1.52 0.07 9.51
N ASP A 344 -1.83 -0.91 10.39
CA ASP A 344 -1.81 -2.34 10.05
C ASP A 344 -2.79 -2.71 8.92
N ARG A 345 -3.80 -1.88 8.63
CA ARG A 345 -4.73 -2.07 7.51
C ARG A 345 -4.03 -1.97 6.15
N PHE A 346 -2.93 -1.21 6.07
CA PHE A 346 -2.15 -1.09 4.85
C PHE A 346 -1.27 -2.32 4.57
N LEU A 347 -1.07 -3.21 5.55
CA LEU A 347 -0.37 -4.48 5.35
C LEU A 347 -1.08 -5.41 4.35
N THR A 348 -2.38 -5.18 4.10
CA THR A 348 -3.12 -5.86 3.04
C THR A 348 -2.65 -5.46 1.64
N SER A 349 -2.04 -4.27 1.49
CA SER A 349 -1.41 -3.78 0.25
C SER A 349 0.08 -3.48 0.50
N PRO A 350 0.95 -4.50 0.40
CA PRO A 350 2.37 -4.41 0.77
C PRO A 350 3.11 -3.27 0.08
N SER A 351 2.92 -3.08 -1.22
CA SER A 351 3.59 -2.01 -1.98
C SER A 351 3.24 -0.62 -1.44
N PHE A 352 1.98 -0.41 -1.00
CA PHE A 352 1.56 0.86 -0.39
C PHE A 352 2.17 1.02 1.02
N ALA A 353 2.15 -0.03 1.84
CA ALA A 353 2.75 -0.02 3.18
C ALA A 353 4.25 0.34 3.12
N ILE A 354 4.99 -0.23 2.17
CA ILE A 354 6.41 0.08 1.92
C ILE A 354 6.61 1.54 1.53
N GLU A 355 5.73 2.09 0.71
CA GLU A 355 5.80 3.51 0.31
C GLU A 355 5.57 4.46 1.50
N GLN A 356 4.65 4.12 2.41
CA GLN A 356 4.46 4.89 3.65
C GLN A 356 5.71 4.83 4.54
N CYS A 357 6.32 3.65 4.67
CA CYS A 357 7.61 3.51 5.36
C CYS A 357 8.68 4.37 4.69
N ARG A 358 8.78 4.36 3.36
CA ARG A 358 9.75 5.19 2.62
C ARG A 358 9.54 6.68 2.88
N SER A 359 8.29 7.14 2.96
CA SER A 359 7.97 8.54 3.31
C SER A 359 8.49 8.91 4.69
N LEU A 360 8.37 8.02 5.68
CA LEU A 360 8.92 8.24 7.02
C LEU A 360 10.45 8.19 7.03
N VAL A 361 11.07 7.27 6.28
CA VAL A 361 12.54 7.23 6.18
C VAL A 361 13.08 8.49 5.51
N ASN A 362 12.37 9.11 4.55
CA ASN A 362 12.73 10.40 4.00
C ASN A 362 12.72 11.51 5.06
N GLN A 363 11.73 11.51 5.97
CA GLN A 363 11.69 12.46 7.09
C GLN A 363 12.85 12.20 8.07
N MET A 364 13.08 10.94 8.45
CA MET A 364 14.20 10.49 9.27
C MET A 364 15.54 10.98 8.68
N ALA A 365 15.78 10.75 7.38
CA ALA A 365 16.98 11.15 6.68
C ALA A 365 17.23 12.68 6.73
N ASN A 366 16.17 13.49 6.59
CA ASN A 366 16.29 14.94 6.70
C ASN A 366 16.59 15.37 8.14
N ILE A 367 15.95 14.76 9.15
CA ILE A 367 16.24 15.02 10.57
C ILE A 367 17.69 14.66 10.88
N THR A 368 18.17 13.49 10.43
CA THR A 368 19.56 13.04 10.59
C THR A 368 20.55 14.02 9.97
N LYS A 369 20.30 14.46 8.73
CA LYS A 369 21.12 15.47 8.05
C LYS A 369 21.18 16.78 8.86
N GLU A 370 20.03 17.31 9.26
CA GLU A 370 19.97 18.56 10.06
C GLU A 370 20.72 18.41 11.38
N SER A 371 20.51 17.29 12.10
CA SER A 371 21.18 16.98 13.35
C SER A 371 22.70 16.95 13.21
N PHE A 372 23.20 16.30 12.15
CA PHE A 372 24.63 16.21 11.91
C PHE A 372 25.26 17.58 11.54
N LEU A 373 24.60 18.38 10.69
CA LEU A 373 25.07 19.73 10.34
C LEU A 373 25.08 20.67 11.57
N GLU A 374 24.09 20.59 12.44
CA GLU A 374 24.06 21.33 13.70
C GLU A 374 25.19 20.89 14.64
N ALA A 375 25.46 19.59 14.74
CA ALA A 375 26.57 19.07 15.54
C ALA A 375 27.93 19.60 15.03
N MET A 376 28.10 19.71 13.70
CA MET A 376 29.31 20.33 13.13
C MET A 376 29.40 21.83 13.42
N ASP A 377 28.28 22.57 13.40
CA ASP A 377 28.27 23.99 13.76
C ASP A 377 28.62 24.22 15.22
N VAL A 378 28.17 23.37 16.13
CA VAL A 378 28.50 23.42 17.57
C VAL A 378 30.02 23.30 17.81
N MET A 379 30.74 22.58 16.95
CA MET A 379 32.22 22.51 17.06
C MET A 379 32.89 23.87 16.84
N ASN A 380 32.30 24.75 16.02
CA ASN A 380 32.81 26.09 15.76
C ASN A 380 32.18 27.16 16.66
N HIS A 381 30.92 26.96 17.02
CA HIS A 381 30.10 27.89 17.81
C HIS A 381 29.39 27.12 18.92
N TYR A 382 30.12 26.88 20.05
CA TYR A 382 29.60 26.13 21.18
C TYR A 382 28.29 26.73 21.72
N ASP A 383 27.22 25.95 21.69
CA ASP A 383 25.89 26.32 22.16
C ASP A 383 25.23 25.09 22.83
N GLU A 384 24.96 25.19 24.11
CA GLU A 384 24.39 24.09 24.89
C GLU A 384 22.94 23.77 24.48
N ALA A 385 22.18 24.78 24.07
CA ALA A 385 20.80 24.58 23.58
C ALA A 385 20.78 23.81 22.25
N LYS A 386 21.73 24.07 21.35
CA LYS A 386 21.88 23.30 20.10
C LYS A 386 22.30 21.85 20.39
N ILE A 387 23.14 21.62 21.39
CA ILE A 387 23.53 20.26 21.79
C ILE A 387 22.31 19.47 22.28
N GLU A 388 21.45 20.09 23.09
CA GLU A 388 20.20 19.46 23.55
C GLU A 388 19.26 19.18 22.37
N GLU A 389 19.22 20.06 21.37
CA GLU A 389 18.43 19.85 20.14
C GLU A 389 18.96 18.67 19.30
N VAL A 390 20.28 18.54 19.13
CA VAL A 390 20.91 17.39 18.46
C VAL A 390 20.55 16.07 19.17
N ILE A 391 20.65 16.03 20.51
CA ILE A 391 20.27 14.85 21.29
C ILE A 391 18.77 14.55 21.15
N ALA A 392 17.91 15.56 21.14
CA ALA A 392 16.48 15.37 20.94
C ALA A 392 16.15 14.83 19.53
N LYS A 393 16.88 15.25 18.50
CA LYS A 393 16.75 14.74 17.13
C LYS A 393 17.22 13.29 17.03
N GLU A 394 18.30 12.91 17.70
CA GLU A 394 18.78 11.52 17.74
C GLU A 394 17.73 10.60 18.39
N ASN A 395 17.20 10.94 19.56
CA ASN A 395 16.12 10.17 20.19
C ASN A 395 14.85 10.07 19.29
N LEU A 396 14.60 11.07 18.47
CA LEU A 396 13.52 11.01 17.49
C LEU A 396 13.86 10.04 16.34
N VAL A 397 15.10 10.05 15.84
CA VAL A 397 15.60 9.13 14.80
C VAL A 397 15.52 7.69 15.28
N ASP A 398 15.91 7.39 16.52
CA ASP A 398 15.73 6.08 17.15
C ASP A 398 14.26 5.63 17.16
N THR A 399 13.36 6.56 17.47
CA THR A 399 11.91 6.29 17.44
C THR A 399 11.44 5.94 16.01
N TYR A 400 11.99 6.61 14.98
CA TYR A 400 11.72 6.27 13.57
C TYR A 400 12.21 4.87 13.22
N ASP A 401 13.46 4.51 13.58
CA ASP A 401 14.00 3.17 13.36
C ASP A 401 13.11 2.11 14.00
N ASP A 402 12.87 2.20 15.30
CA ASP A 402 12.04 1.24 16.04
C ASP A 402 10.65 1.04 15.42
N LYS A 403 9.95 2.13 15.10
CA LYS A 403 8.58 2.07 14.58
C LYS A 403 8.52 1.53 13.17
N ILE A 404 9.41 1.99 12.28
CA ILE A 404 9.39 1.57 10.88
C ILE A 404 9.86 0.12 10.76
N THR A 405 10.94 -0.26 11.45
CA THR A 405 11.46 -1.63 11.46
C THR A 405 10.44 -2.61 12.03
N ALA A 406 9.78 -2.28 13.15
CA ALA A 406 8.70 -3.10 13.71
C ALA A 406 7.52 -3.25 12.75
N TYR A 407 7.21 -2.23 11.95
CA TYR A 407 6.12 -2.29 10.98
C TYR A 407 6.51 -3.10 9.73
N LEU A 408 7.72 -2.90 9.17
CA LEU A 408 8.21 -3.66 8.03
C LEU A 408 8.31 -5.16 8.32
N THR A 409 8.67 -5.55 9.56
CA THR A 409 8.73 -6.97 9.95
C THR A 409 7.37 -7.67 9.99
N LYS A 410 6.25 -6.93 10.02
CA LYS A 410 4.90 -7.50 9.92
C LYS A 410 4.53 -7.89 8.49
N LEU A 411 5.25 -7.40 7.48
CA LEU A 411 5.02 -7.77 6.08
C LEU A 411 5.44 -9.22 5.85
N ARG A 412 4.49 -10.04 5.39
CA ARG A 412 4.75 -11.45 5.09
C ARG A 412 5.46 -11.58 3.75
N SER A 413 6.61 -12.23 3.75
CA SER A 413 7.41 -12.47 2.54
C SER A 413 6.63 -13.16 1.40
N GLU A 414 5.65 -14.00 1.75
CA GLU A 414 4.79 -14.72 0.80
C GLU A 414 3.91 -13.79 -0.06
N ASN A 415 3.60 -12.60 0.45
CA ASN A 415 2.74 -11.62 -0.23
C ASN A 415 3.53 -10.55 -0.98
N LEU A 416 4.86 -10.52 -0.83
CA LEU A 416 5.70 -9.52 -1.47
C LEU A 416 6.02 -9.92 -2.91
N SER A 417 5.98 -8.94 -3.81
CA SER A 417 6.65 -9.08 -5.10
C SER A 417 8.18 -9.09 -4.89
N TYR A 418 8.93 -9.56 -5.89
CA TYR A 418 10.40 -9.48 -5.83
C TYR A 418 10.89 -8.05 -5.60
N THR A 419 10.30 -7.08 -6.32
CA THR A 419 10.61 -5.66 -6.17
C THR A 419 10.27 -5.14 -4.77
N ASP A 420 9.13 -5.54 -4.20
CA ASP A 420 8.75 -5.13 -2.84
C ASP A 420 9.71 -5.71 -1.80
N SER A 421 10.11 -6.97 -1.95
CA SER A 421 11.09 -7.61 -1.06
C SER A 421 12.44 -6.88 -1.10
N GLN A 422 12.91 -6.50 -2.29
CA GLN A 422 14.12 -5.69 -2.43
C GLN A 422 13.96 -4.31 -1.76
N ASN A 423 12.83 -3.63 -1.97
CA ASN A 423 12.55 -2.34 -1.35
C ASN A 423 12.55 -2.43 0.19
N VAL A 424 11.95 -3.48 0.78
CA VAL A 424 11.97 -3.70 2.23
C VAL A 424 13.41 -3.87 2.72
N THR A 425 14.20 -4.73 2.07
CA THR A 425 15.60 -4.97 2.44
C THR A 425 16.41 -3.68 2.40
N THR A 426 16.28 -2.92 1.32
CA THR A 426 16.99 -1.63 1.16
C THR A 426 16.57 -0.62 2.23
N LEU A 427 15.26 -0.48 2.49
CA LEU A 427 14.79 0.44 3.54
C LEU A 427 15.36 0.05 4.91
N MET A 428 15.37 -1.23 5.26
CA MET A 428 15.92 -1.69 6.54
C MET A 428 17.42 -1.37 6.69
N HIS A 429 18.21 -1.53 5.61
CA HIS A 429 19.61 -1.13 5.63
C HIS A 429 19.78 0.39 5.77
N CYS A 430 19.05 1.17 4.97
CA CYS A 430 19.15 2.64 5.00
C CYS A 430 18.70 3.22 6.35
N ILE A 431 17.68 2.64 7.00
CA ILE A 431 17.22 3.05 8.33
C ILE A 431 18.36 2.94 9.34
N THR A 432 19.02 1.78 9.38
CA THR A 432 20.16 1.54 10.28
C THR A 432 21.32 2.50 10.00
N ASP A 433 21.64 2.77 8.73
CA ASP A 433 22.73 3.71 8.39
C ASP A 433 22.37 5.16 8.76
N PHE A 434 21.11 5.60 8.60
CA PHE A 434 20.68 6.93 9.05
C PHE A 434 20.71 7.07 10.57
N GLU A 435 20.33 6.03 11.33
CA GLU A 435 20.45 5.99 12.78
C GLU A 435 21.92 6.14 13.19
N ARG A 436 22.84 5.39 12.58
CA ARG A 436 24.28 5.50 12.85
C ARG A 436 24.84 6.89 12.56
N ILE A 437 24.41 7.54 11.50
CA ILE A 437 24.81 8.93 11.21
C ILE A 437 24.33 9.87 12.34
N SER A 438 23.12 9.65 12.86
CA SER A 438 22.57 10.41 13.99
C SER A 438 23.34 10.19 15.29
N ASP A 439 23.72 8.94 15.60
CA ASP A 439 24.62 8.59 16.71
C ASP A 439 25.95 9.37 16.64
N HIS A 440 26.53 9.42 15.42
CA HIS A 440 27.78 10.15 15.21
C HIS A 440 27.63 11.66 15.36
N ALA A 441 26.44 12.24 15.11
CA ALA A 441 26.15 13.64 15.41
C ALA A 441 26.28 13.94 16.92
N VAL A 442 25.70 13.09 17.75
CA VAL A 442 25.85 13.22 19.23
C VAL A 442 27.31 13.09 19.65
N ASN A 443 28.06 12.12 19.09
CA ASN A 443 29.49 11.96 19.38
C ASN A 443 30.31 13.21 19.02
N VAL A 444 29.98 13.90 17.93
CA VAL A 444 30.61 15.16 17.55
C VAL A 444 30.32 16.26 18.58
N THR A 445 29.08 16.35 19.10
CA THR A 445 28.76 17.32 20.17
C THR A 445 29.52 17.04 21.47
N GLU A 446 29.78 15.77 21.80
CA GLU A 446 30.60 15.39 22.95
C GLU A 446 32.07 15.86 22.79
N CYS A 447 32.60 15.85 21.55
CA CYS A 447 33.92 16.45 21.28
C CYS A 447 33.90 17.96 21.56
N ALA A 448 32.86 18.69 21.18
CA ALA A 448 32.71 20.12 21.48
C ALA A 448 32.63 20.39 22.98
N LYS A 449 31.90 19.58 23.77
CA LYS A 449 31.85 19.67 25.23
C LYS A 449 33.21 19.44 25.87
N GLN A 450 33.97 18.45 25.37
CA GLN A 450 35.33 18.18 25.87
C GLN A 450 36.26 19.36 25.62
N MET A 451 36.22 19.98 24.44
CA MET A 451 37.01 21.18 24.12
C MET A 451 36.65 22.34 25.04
N LYS A 452 35.36 22.61 25.23
CA LYS A 452 34.85 23.67 26.11
C LYS A 452 35.28 23.46 27.56
N LYS A 453 35.18 22.24 28.09
CA LYS A 453 35.59 21.88 29.44
C LYS A 453 37.10 22.04 29.69
N GLY A 454 37.89 21.74 28.66
CA GLY A 454 39.35 21.83 28.69
C GLY A 454 39.89 23.25 28.43
N ASP A 455 39.03 24.22 28.12
CA ASP A 455 39.40 25.56 27.63
C ASP A 455 40.50 25.48 26.53
N ALA A 456 40.30 24.54 25.62
CA ALA A 456 41.28 24.11 24.62
C ALA A 456 40.88 24.52 23.22
N GLU A 457 41.79 25.12 22.48
CA GLU A 457 41.56 25.55 21.09
C GLU A 457 42.54 24.89 20.11
N PHE A 458 42.06 24.53 18.94
CA PHE A 458 42.89 24.05 17.86
C PHE A 458 43.76 25.18 17.29
N SER A 459 44.95 24.86 16.78
CA SER A 459 45.77 25.82 16.03
C SER A 459 45.08 26.21 14.74
N ASN A 460 45.32 27.42 14.21
CA ASN A 460 44.73 27.93 12.95
C ASN A 460 44.84 26.92 11.82
N LYS A 461 45.97 26.21 11.68
CA LYS A 461 46.17 25.18 10.66
C LYS A 461 45.30 23.96 10.89
N ALA A 462 45.03 23.58 12.13
CA ALA A 462 44.13 22.46 12.42
C ALA A 462 42.66 22.82 12.13
N VAL A 463 42.31 24.10 12.42
CA VAL A 463 40.98 24.63 12.10
C VAL A 463 40.76 24.66 10.56
N GLU A 464 41.76 25.15 9.78
CA GLU A 464 41.69 25.12 8.31
C GLU A 464 41.53 23.69 7.78
N GLU A 465 42.33 22.73 8.26
CA GLU A 465 42.25 21.31 7.87
C GLU A 465 40.89 20.70 8.23
N LEU A 466 40.36 20.94 9.43
CA LEU A 466 39.06 20.47 9.86
C LEU A 466 37.91 21.14 9.10
N SER A 467 38.06 22.40 8.72
CA SER A 467 37.06 23.11 7.90
C SER A 467 36.93 22.51 6.51
N VAL A 468 38.03 22.18 5.83
CA VAL A 468 38.03 21.51 4.52
C VAL A 468 37.44 20.09 4.64
N PHE A 469 37.86 19.37 5.69
CA PHE A 469 37.35 18.01 5.96
C PHE A 469 35.85 18.03 6.25
N GLY A 470 35.40 18.96 7.13
CA GLY A 470 33.98 19.14 7.45
C GLY A 470 33.13 19.49 6.20
N ALA A 471 33.64 20.39 5.34
CA ALA A 471 32.93 20.74 4.10
C ALA A 471 32.73 19.53 3.17
N ALA A 472 33.70 18.60 3.08
CA ALA A 472 33.55 17.37 2.32
C ALA A 472 32.50 16.43 2.95
N VAL A 473 32.45 16.34 4.29
CA VAL A 473 31.48 15.52 4.99
C VAL A 473 30.06 16.12 4.91
N GLU A 474 29.90 17.42 4.98
CA GLU A 474 28.64 18.12 4.73
C GLU A 474 28.12 17.81 3.30
N ASP A 475 29.00 17.85 2.31
CA ASP A 475 28.65 17.57 0.90
C ASP A 475 28.18 16.13 0.75
N ILE A 476 28.88 15.12 1.35
CA ILE A 476 28.49 13.71 1.21
C ILE A 476 27.16 13.43 1.90
N VAL A 477 26.91 13.94 3.10
CA VAL A 477 25.64 13.78 3.82
C VAL A 477 24.49 14.41 3.02
N THR A 478 24.71 15.61 2.49
CA THR A 478 23.70 16.31 1.68
C THR A 478 23.40 15.56 0.38
N ARG A 479 24.41 15.06 -0.32
CA ARG A 479 24.25 14.27 -1.56
C ARG A 479 23.49 12.99 -1.29
N THR A 480 23.87 12.24 -0.25
CA THR A 480 23.25 10.98 0.11
C THR A 480 21.78 11.15 0.48
N THR A 481 21.46 12.15 1.32
CA THR A 481 20.07 12.45 1.68
C THR A 481 19.24 12.84 0.46
N ASN A 482 19.77 13.69 -0.42
CA ASN A 482 19.07 14.09 -1.65
C ASN A 482 18.91 12.93 -2.64
N ALA A 483 19.92 12.06 -2.76
CA ALA A 483 19.84 10.86 -3.61
C ALA A 483 18.77 9.88 -3.12
N PHE A 484 18.70 9.69 -1.81
CA PHE A 484 17.69 8.83 -1.19
C PHE A 484 16.28 9.39 -1.36
N GLU A 485 16.06 10.67 -1.03
CA GLU A 485 14.74 11.33 -1.12
C GLU A 485 14.18 11.28 -2.54
N LYS A 486 15.02 11.60 -3.54
CA LYS A 486 14.62 11.66 -4.96
C LYS A 486 14.72 10.32 -5.67
N ASN A 487 15.25 9.30 -5.01
CA ASN A 487 15.61 8.02 -5.61
C ASN A 487 16.50 8.23 -6.86
N ASP A 488 17.50 9.13 -6.73
CA ASP A 488 18.39 9.55 -7.81
C ASP A 488 19.68 8.73 -7.80
N GLU A 489 19.71 7.72 -8.65
CA GLU A 489 20.89 6.86 -8.84
C GLU A 489 22.10 7.63 -9.36
N THR A 490 21.89 8.62 -10.23
CA THR A 490 23.00 9.40 -10.79
C THR A 490 23.72 10.17 -9.69
N LEU A 491 22.96 10.72 -8.75
CA LEU A 491 23.52 11.40 -7.60
C LEU A 491 24.16 10.40 -6.63
N ALA A 492 23.54 9.23 -6.40
CA ALA A 492 24.08 8.18 -5.55
C ALA A 492 25.47 7.70 -6.03
N ARG A 493 25.67 7.54 -7.35
CA ARG A 493 26.97 7.17 -7.95
C ARG A 493 28.08 8.20 -7.72
N THR A 494 27.79 9.40 -7.23
CA THR A 494 28.79 10.42 -6.88
C THR A 494 29.24 10.35 -5.40
N VAL A 495 28.59 9.54 -4.59
CA VAL A 495 28.85 9.44 -3.14
C VAL A 495 30.15 8.68 -2.87
N GLU A 496 30.31 7.51 -3.44
CA GLU A 496 31.48 6.65 -3.26
C GLU A 496 32.81 7.34 -3.68
N PRO A 497 32.89 8.05 -4.83
CA PRO A 497 34.09 8.83 -5.17
C PRO A 497 34.42 9.92 -4.17
N LEU A 498 33.42 10.51 -3.49
CA LEU A 498 33.63 11.52 -2.46
C LEU A 498 34.07 10.88 -1.13
N GLU A 499 33.54 9.71 -0.79
CA GLU A 499 33.96 8.92 0.37
C GLU A 499 35.47 8.60 0.27
N GLU A 500 35.98 8.12 -0.86
CA GLU A 500 37.43 7.86 -1.06
C GLU A 500 38.30 9.10 -0.79
N VAL A 501 37.76 10.30 -1.13
CA VAL A 501 38.46 11.56 -0.84
C VAL A 501 38.42 11.88 0.65
N ILE A 502 37.30 11.67 1.33
CA ILE A 502 37.12 11.85 2.77
C ILE A 502 38.08 10.94 3.56
N ASP A 503 38.24 9.69 3.13
CA ASP A 503 39.19 8.73 3.68
C ASP A 503 40.64 9.21 3.55
N GLY A 504 40.97 9.82 2.40
CA GLY A 504 42.26 10.48 2.17
C GLY A 504 42.48 11.68 3.08
N LEU A 505 41.46 12.50 3.31
CA LEU A 505 41.49 13.65 4.21
C LEU A 505 41.69 13.21 5.66
N ASN A 506 40.98 12.18 6.14
CA ASN A 506 41.13 11.59 7.46
C ASN A 506 42.61 11.20 7.73
N LYS A 507 43.22 10.45 6.82
CA LYS A 507 44.63 10.04 6.91
C LYS A 507 45.58 11.24 6.94
N THR A 508 45.31 12.28 6.14
CA THR A 508 46.13 13.50 6.01
C THR A 508 46.04 14.35 7.28
N VAL A 509 44.85 14.61 7.78
CA VAL A 509 44.59 15.40 9.01
C VAL A 509 45.26 14.74 10.21
N LYS A 510 45.10 13.43 10.39
CA LYS A 510 45.76 12.65 11.46
C LYS A 510 47.30 12.70 11.34
N LYS A 511 47.86 12.57 10.14
CA LYS A 511 49.30 12.68 9.88
C LYS A 511 49.84 14.10 10.19
N HIS A 512 49.14 15.14 9.82
CA HIS A 512 49.52 16.53 10.10
C HIS A 512 49.44 16.81 11.61
N HIS A 513 48.41 16.31 12.28
CA HIS A 513 48.30 16.43 13.74
C HIS A 513 49.50 15.77 14.45
N MET A 514 49.87 14.52 14.07
CA MET A 514 51.03 13.84 14.63
C MET A 514 52.34 14.61 14.43
N LYS A 515 52.50 15.36 13.31
CA LYS A 515 53.65 16.25 13.09
C LYS A 515 53.61 17.46 14.05
N ARG A 516 52.43 18.05 14.32
CA ARG A 516 52.26 19.16 15.28
C ARG A 516 52.57 18.71 16.70
N LEU A 517 52.10 17.52 17.11
CA LEU A 517 52.36 16.94 18.42
C LEU A 517 53.85 16.71 18.66
N ARG A 518 54.58 16.10 17.70
CA ARG A 518 56.05 15.92 17.76
C ARG A 518 56.84 17.19 17.88
N LYS A 519 56.31 18.32 17.36
CA LYS A 519 56.93 19.65 17.44
C LYS A 519 56.50 20.44 18.68
N GLY A 520 55.76 19.84 19.61
CA GLY A 520 55.26 20.51 20.81
C GLY A 520 54.24 21.64 20.54
N LYS A 521 53.58 21.62 19.36
CA LYS A 521 52.62 22.66 18.94
C LYS A 521 51.17 22.27 19.19
N CYS A 522 50.93 21.17 19.90
CA CYS A 522 49.61 20.64 20.23
C CYS A 522 49.72 19.78 21.49
N THR A 523 48.65 19.68 22.27
CA THR A 523 48.56 18.80 23.42
C THR A 523 48.05 17.41 23.06
N ILE A 524 48.25 16.43 23.95
CA ILE A 524 47.77 15.06 23.75
C ILE A 524 46.23 15.06 23.80
N GLU A 525 45.64 15.83 24.72
CA GLU A 525 44.18 15.94 24.88
C GLU A 525 43.53 16.43 23.59
N LEU A 526 44.05 17.52 22.99
CA LEU A 526 43.56 18.00 21.68
C LEU A 526 43.77 16.97 20.54
N GLY A 527 44.81 16.12 20.70
CA GLY A 527 45.04 15.03 19.78
C GLY A 527 43.98 13.93 19.79
N LEU A 528 43.50 13.62 21.01
CA LEU A 528 42.41 12.66 21.18
C LEU A 528 41.10 13.22 20.59
N VAL A 529 40.74 14.45 20.96
CA VAL A 529 39.54 15.11 20.40
C VAL A 529 39.55 15.19 18.86
N LEU A 530 40.70 15.60 18.27
CA LEU A 530 40.82 15.64 16.80
C LEU A 530 40.69 14.25 16.17
N SER A 531 41.25 13.23 16.83
CA SER A 531 41.15 11.84 16.37
C SER A 531 39.69 11.35 16.42
N ASP A 532 38.95 11.71 17.46
CA ASP A 532 37.54 11.35 17.63
C ASP A 532 36.67 12.06 16.58
N ILE A 533 36.89 13.38 16.36
CA ILE A 533 36.19 14.11 15.27
C ILE A 533 36.46 13.44 13.92
N ALA A 534 37.74 13.19 13.61
CA ALA A 534 38.13 12.61 12.32
C ALA A 534 37.61 11.18 12.14
N MET A 535 37.44 10.42 13.21
CA MET A 535 36.83 9.10 13.19
C MET A 535 35.32 9.20 12.93
N ASN A 536 34.62 10.10 13.64
CA ASN A 536 33.18 10.26 13.45
C ASN A 536 32.86 10.76 12.02
N TYR A 537 33.67 11.65 11.46
CA TYR A 537 33.50 12.14 10.09
C TYR A 537 33.68 11.03 9.04
N GLU A 538 34.70 10.19 9.20
CA GLU A 538 34.93 9.04 8.31
C GLU A 538 33.80 8.02 8.42
N ARG A 539 33.34 7.68 9.64
CA ARG A 539 32.22 6.76 9.84
C ARG A 539 30.91 7.26 9.20
N VAL A 540 30.65 8.56 9.30
CA VAL A 540 29.48 9.16 8.62
C VAL A 540 29.59 9.01 7.10
N ALA A 541 30.78 9.18 6.54
CA ALA A 541 30.99 8.98 5.11
C ALA A 541 30.81 7.50 4.70
N ASP A 542 31.29 6.55 5.50
CA ASP A 542 31.06 5.11 5.32
C ASP A 542 29.56 4.78 5.25
N HIS A 543 28.76 5.30 6.22
CA HIS A 543 27.32 5.09 6.25
C HIS A 543 26.61 5.76 5.05
N CYS A 544 27.07 6.92 4.62
CA CYS A 544 26.57 7.57 3.39
C CYS A 544 26.84 6.71 2.15
N SER A 545 28.04 6.13 2.06
CA SER A 545 28.40 5.18 0.99
C SER A 545 27.50 3.96 1.00
N ASN A 546 27.26 3.32 2.16
CA ASN A 546 26.35 2.18 2.28
C ASN A 546 24.95 2.49 1.75
N ILE A 547 24.37 3.64 2.13
CA ILE A 547 23.07 4.09 1.64
C ILE A 547 23.08 4.24 0.12
N ALA A 548 24.13 4.87 -0.45
CA ALA A 548 24.24 5.09 -1.88
C ALA A 548 24.36 3.76 -2.65
N VAL A 549 25.16 2.81 -2.15
CA VAL A 549 25.31 1.47 -2.73
C VAL A 549 23.98 0.72 -2.71
N CYS A 550 23.23 0.77 -1.59
CA CYS A 550 21.90 0.18 -1.51
C CYS A 550 20.93 0.74 -2.57
N LEU A 551 20.97 2.06 -2.85
CA LEU A 551 20.13 2.68 -3.90
C LEU A 551 20.52 2.22 -5.31
N ILE A 552 21.80 2.02 -5.58
CA ILE A 552 22.31 1.57 -6.89
C ILE A 552 21.95 0.09 -7.11
N GLN A 553 22.17 -0.78 -6.11
CA GLN A 553 21.92 -2.22 -6.19
C GLN A 553 20.45 -2.59 -6.40
N LEU A 554 19.51 -1.76 -5.93
CA LEU A 554 18.07 -1.95 -6.17
C LEU A 554 17.72 -2.11 -7.65
N ARG A 555 18.51 -1.54 -8.58
CA ARG A 555 18.24 -1.57 -10.02
C ARG A 555 19.07 -2.59 -10.78
N ASP A 556 20.30 -2.85 -10.36
CA ASP A 556 21.26 -3.64 -11.12
C ASP A 556 21.21 -5.14 -10.81
N ASN A 557 20.36 -5.62 -9.88
CA ASN A 557 20.28 -7.02 -9.41
C ASN A 557 21.64 -7.59 -8.94
N ALA A 558 22.59 -6.75 -8.56
CA ALA A 558 23.92 -7.16 -8.12
C ALA A 558 23.95 -7.41 -6.61
N VAL A 559 24.49 -8.52 -6.22
CA VAL A 559 24.54 -9.01 -4.83
C VAL A 559 25.94 -8.74 -4.28
N GLU A 560 26.07 -7.95 -3.23
CA GLU A 560 27.17 -7.80 -2.25
C GLU A 560 27.68 -6.37 -2.06
N GLN A 561 27.49 -5.86 -0.82
CA GLN A 561 27.81 -4.48 -0.40
C GLN A 561 29.31 -4.12 -0.48
N HIS A 562 30.22 -5.07 -0.38
CA HIS A 562 31.66 -4.80 -0.29
C HIS A 562 32.45 -4.94 -1.58
N SER A 563 31.79 -5.16 -2.72
CA SER A 563 32.45 -5.38 -4.02
C SER A 563 32.05 -4.37 -5.12
N PHE A 564 31.46 -3.24 -4.74
CA PHE A 564 30.95 -2.25 -5.73
C PHE A 564 32.07 -1.77 -6.68
N THR A 565 33.23 -1.39 -6.14
CA THR A 565 34.37 -0.94 -6.93
C THR A 565 35.03 -2.05 -7.78
N GLU A 566 34.96 -3.30 -7.35
CA GLU A 566 35.50 -4.46 -8.08
C GLU A 566 34.59 -4.89 -9.25
N GLN A 567 33.31 -4.47 -9.23
CA GLN A 567 32.30 -4.84 -10.24
C GLN A 567 32.08 -3.77 -11.31
N LEU A 568 32.72 -2.60 -11.18
CA LEU A 568 32.61 -1.52 -12.17
C LEU A 568 33.20 -1.94 -13.51
N GLY A 569 32.46 -1.73 -14.59
CA GLY A 569 32.98 -1.86 -15.95
C GLY A 569 34.07 -0.80 -16.27
N GLU A 570 34.85 -1.00 -17.34
CA GLU A 570 35.96 -0.07 -17.70
C GLU A 570 35.50 1.40 -17.78
N ALA A 571 34.36 1.68 -18.41
CA ALA A 571 33.84 3.04 -18.56
C ALA A 571 33.39 3.67 -17.21
N GLU A 572 32.81 2.87 -16.32
CA GLU A 572 32.41 3.29 -14.98
C GLU A 572 33.61 3.56 -14.09
N SER A 573 34.66 2.73 -14.19
CA SER A 573 35.94 2.92 -13.49
C SER A 573 36.64 4.21 -13.92
N GLU A 574 36.63 4.56 -15.21
CA GLU A 574 37.18 5.83 -15.71
C GLU A 574 36.39 7.03 -15.17
N GLN A 575 35.06 6.95 -15.15
CA GLN A 575 34.20 8.00 -14.60
C GLN A 575 34.42 8.18 -13.10
N PHE A 576 34.49 7.10 -12.35
CA PHE A 576 34.81 7.09 -10.93
C PHE A 576 36.15 7.80 -10.65
N ALA A 577 37.23 7.40 -11.34
CA ALA A 577 38.54 7.99 -11.18
C ALA A 577 38.57 9.51 -11.54
N LEU A 578 37.77 9.91 -12.53
CA LEU A 578 37.61 11.32 -12.88
C LEU A 578 36.92 12.10 -11.76
N GLN A 579 35.87 11.57 -11.17
CA GLN A 579 35.15 12.19 -10.06
C GLN A 579 36.02 12.30 -8.81
N VAL A 580 36.74 11.23 -8.43
CA VAL A 580 37.73 11.27 -7.33
C VAL A 580 38.77 12.39 -7.57
N LYS A 581 39.28 12.55 -8.79
CA LYS A 581 40.21 13.61 -9.11
C LYS A 581 39.60 15.02 -8.99
N GLN A 582 38.32 15.17 -9.35
CA GLN A 582 37.61 16.42 -9.20
C GLN A 582 37.41 16.77 -7.72
N PHE A 583 36.96 15.83 -6.89
CA PHE A 583 36.78 16.04 -5.46
C PHE A 583 38.11 16.26 -4.72
N LYS A 584 39.18 15.54 -5.08
CA LYS A 584 40.55 15.82 -4.55
C LYS A 584 41.03 17.23 -4.83
N LYS A 585 40.64 17.83 -5.97
CA LYS A 585 40.95 19.22 -6.28
C LYS A 585 40.06 20.22 -5.54
N GLN A 586 38.81 19.83 -5.26
CA GLN A 586 37.86 20.66 -4.52
C GLN A 586 38.19 20.74 -3.02
N TYR A 587 38.64 19.64 -2.44
CA TYR A 587 38.96 19.50 -1.02
C TYR A 587 40.46 19.22 -0.79
N ASP A 588 41.32 20.09 -1.34
CA ASP A 588 42.77 19.97 -1.21
C ASP A 588 43.26 20.53 0.14
N LEU A 589 44.21 19.82 0.82
CA LEU A 589 44.83 20.16 2.11
C LEU A 589 46.31 20.43 2.02
#